data_32726da7a2dff3b80a436d03d195c332
#
_entry.id   32726da7a2dff3b80a436d03d195c332
#
_cell.length_a   1.000
_cell.length_b   1.000
_cell.length_c   1.000
_cell.angle_alpha   90.00
_cell.angle_beta   90.00
_cell.angle_gamma   90.00
#
_symmetry.space_group_name_H-M   'P 1'
#
loop_
_entity.id
_entity.type
_entity.pdbx_description
1 polymer ?
#
loop_
_entity_poly.entity_id
_entity_poly.type
_entity_poly.pdbx_seq_one_letter_code
_entity_poly.pdbx_strand_id
1 'polypeptide(L)'
;MDNSVAMAAKQKAETAGFNDMEVSAIGEVANITLGNAVTALSMLIHSDVDISTPHVEIKNKGDVVKEYGEKAVITRVDYVKGLEGYSLLFLVEDHVKIMTDLMMGSDGHGMFYEQELSELHLSAVSESMNQMMGSAATALGMMTNRLVDISTPATTLNEPGNYVHESFPQDDRFVQISFDVKMGSLLNTAMIQLYPFRLAKAIADLFIVRKQASETEGMF
;
A
#
# COMPACT_ATOMS: atom_id res chain seq x y z
N MET A 1 -17.76 -19.93 11.75
CA MET A 1 -18.21 -18.69 11.09
C MET A 1 -17.27 -18.24 9.96
N ASP A 2 -16.15 -18.91 9.77
CA ASP A 2 -15.08 -18.49 8.82
C ASP A 2 -15.32 -18.88 7.34
N ASN A 3 -16.09 -19.93 7.11
CA ASN A 3 -16.25 -20.50 5.77
C ASN A 3 -17.19 -19.69 4.86
N SER A 4 -18.12 -18.92 5.41
CA SER A 4 -19.07 -18.13 4.62
C SER A 4 -18.46 -16.82 4.09
N VAL A 5 -17.55 -16.22 4.86
CA VAL A 5 -16.84 -15.00 4.46
C VAL A 5 -15.81 -15.32 3.38
N ALA A 6 -15.08 -16.43 3.52
CA ALA A 6 -14.15 -16.91 2.50
C ALA A 6 -14.86 -17.31 1.20
N MET A 7 -16.03 -17.95 1.27
CA MET A 7 -16.85 -18.26 0.10
C MET A 7 -17.41 -17.02 -0.58
N ALA A 8 -17.84 -16.01 0.18
CA ALA A 8 -18.35 -14.76 -0.39
C ALA A 8 -17.23 -13.94 -1.09
N ALA A 9 -16.03 -13.91 -0.50
CA ALA A 9 -14.86 -13.30 -1.13
C ALA A 9 -14.45 -14.03 -2.42
N LYS A 10 -14.46 -15.37 -2.40
CA LYS A 10 -14.18 -16.22 -3.56
C LYS A 10 -15.15 -15.97 -4.70
N GLN A 11 -16.45 -15.96 -4.43
CA GLN A 11 -17.49 -15.74 -5.42
C GLN A 11 -17.45 -14.30 -5.99
N LYS A 12 -17.04 -13.32 -5.19
CA LYS A 12 -16.85 -11.92 -5.60
C LYS A 12 -15.59 -11.73 -6.45
N ALA A 13 -14.51 -12.48 -6.18
CA ALA A 13 -13.28 -12.47 -6.95
C ALA A 13 -13.46 -13.08 -8.35
N GLU A 14 -14.15 -14.22 -8.47
CA GLU A 14 -14.46 -14.86 -9.75
C GLU A 14 -15.32 -13.95 -10.66
N THR A 15 -16.29 -13.24 -10.08
CA THR A 15 -17.14 -12.28 -10.82
C THR A 15 -16.37 -11.02 -11.24
N ALA A 16 -15.24 -10.72 -10.59
CA ALA A 16 -14.43 -9.53 -10.85
C ALA A 16 -13.27 -9.75 -11.83
N GLY A 17 -13.00 -10.99 -12.25
CA GLY A 17 -11.89 -11.33 -13.17
C GLY A 17 -10.53 -11.51 -12.50
N PHE A 18 -10.48 -11.69 -11.17
CA PHE A 18 -9.38 -12.24 -10.39
C PHE A 18 -9.77 -13.65 -9.93
N ASN A 19 -8.89 -14.61 -10.12
CA ASN A 19 -9.06 -15.94 -9.57
C ASN A 19 -8.40 -16.07 -8.19
N ASP A 20 -8.66 -17.15 -7.47
CA ASP A 20 -8.12 -17.37 -6.11
C ASP A 20 -6.59 -17.36 -6.08
N MET A 21 -5.93 -17.85 -7.14
CA MET A 21 -4.47 -17.87 -7.25
C MET A 21 -3.91 -16.45 -7.36
N GLU A 22 -4.55 -15.58 -8.13
CA GLU A 22 -4.15 -14.19 -8.30
C GLU A 22 -4.37 -13.37 -7.03
N VAL A 23 -5.49 -13.58 -6.33
CA VAL A 23 -5.76 -12.97 -5.03
C VAL A 23 -4.70 -13.39 -3.99
N SER A 24 -4.39 -14.69 -3.94
CA SER A 24 -3.35 -15.23 -3.07
C SER A 24 -1.97 -14.66 -3.42
N ALA A 25 -1.66 -14.57 -4.71
CA ALA A 25 -0.39 -14.01 -5.19
C ALA A 25 -0.23 -12.55 -4.78
N ILE A 26 -1.26 -11.72 -4.96
CA ILE A 26 -1.23 -10.31 -4.52
C ILE A 26 -1.08 -10.21 -3.01
N GLY A 27 -1.76 -11.05 -2.23
CA GLY A 27 -1.63 -11.09 -0.78
C GLY A 27 -0.19 -11.44 -0.34
N GLU A 28 0.44 -12.42 -0.98
CA GLU A 28 1.82 -12.82 -0.71
C GLU A 28 2.82 -11.72 -1.10
N VAL A 29 2.65 -11.11 -2.27
CA VAL A 29 3.44 -9.96 -2.72
C VAL A 29 3.30 -8.79 -1.73
N ALA A 30 2.07 -8.44 -1.36
CA ALA A 30 1.81 -7.36 -0.43
C ALA A 30 2.48 -7.63 0.94
N ASN A 31 2.33 -8.83 1.47
CA ASN A 31 2.93 -9.19 2.76
C ASN A 31 4.46 -9.00 2.76
N ILE A 32 5.15 -9.43 1.71
CA ILE A 32 6.60 -9.32 1.60
C ILE A 32 7.04 -7.87 1.34
N THR A 33 6.39 -7.17 0.41
CA THR A 33 6.75 -5.79 0.06
C THR A 33 6.48 -4.83 1.21
N LEU A 34 5.35 -4.98 1.91
CA LEU A 34 5.00 -4.18 3.07
C LEU A 34 5.91 -4.47 4.27
N GLY A 35 6.31 -5.74 4.49
CA GLY A 35 7.29 -6.08 5.53
C GLY A 35 8.63 -5.37 5.31
N ASN A 36 9.10 -5.28 4.07
CA ASN A 36 10.30 -4.51 3.74
C ASN A 36 10.08 -2.99 3.91
N ALA A 37 8.92 -2.48 3.49
CA ALA A 37 8.56 -1.07 3.66
C ALA A 37 8.54 -0.66 5.13
N VAL A 38 7.93 -1.46 6.00
CA VAL A 38 7.84 -1.22 7.43
C VAL A 38 9.22 -1.25 8.11
N THR A 39 10.10 -2.12 7.68
CA THR A 39 11.49 -2.12 8.16
C THR A 39 12.19 -0.79 7.85
N ALA A 40 11.99 -0.25 6.65
CA ALA A 40 12.52 1.07 6.29
C ALA A 40 11.90 2.19 7.14
N LEU A 41 10.59 2.14 7.39
CA LEU A 41 9.90 3.09 8.25
C LEU A 41 10.42 3.04 9.70
N SER A 42 10.56 1.84 10.26
CA SER A 42 11.08 1.61 11.62
C SER A 42 12.44 2.27 11.84
N MET A 43 13.33 2.15 10.84
CA MET A 43 14.64 2.78 10.86
C MET A 43 14.53 4.32 10.84
N LEU A 44 13.59 4.86 10.07
CA LEU A 44 13.43 6.29 9.88
C LEU A 44 12.84 7.00 11.11
N ILE A 45 11.85 6.36 11.76
CA ILE A 45 11.18 6.92 12.94
C ILE A 45 11.85 6.50 14.26
N HIS A 46 12.91 5.68 14.20
CA HIS A 46 13.62 5.14 15.37
C HIS A 46 12.70 4.44 16.39
N SER A 47 11.67 3.76 15.91
CA SER A 47 10.68 3.05 16.71
C SER A 47 10.28 1.75 16.05
N ASP A 48 9.89 0.76 16.87
CA ASP A 48 9.40 -0.50 16.34
C ASP A 48 8.06 -0.29 15.63
N VAL A 49 7.98 -0.81 14.41
CA VAL A 49 6.76 -0.81 13.59
C VAL A 49 6.42 -2.24 13.22
N ASP A 50 5.21 -2.65 13.58
CA ASP A 50 4.63 -3.95 13.20
C ASP A 50 3.50 -3.75 12.20
N ILE A 51 3.28 -4.74 11.34
CA ILE A 51 2.12 -4.79 10.44
C ILE A 51 1.34 -6.09 10.62
N SER A 52 0.02 -5.99 10.43
CA SER A 52 -0.83 -7.18 10.29
C SER A 52 -0.67 -7.83 8.91
N THR A 53 -1.19 -9.05 8.77
CA THR A 53 -1.35 -9.68 7.47
C THR A 53 -2.24 -8.81 6.58
N PRO A 54 -1.80 -8.48 5.35
CA PRO A 54 -2.59 -7.69 4.43
C PRO A 54 -3.92 -8.35 4.08
N HIS A 55 -4.98 -7.55 4.05
CA HIS A 55 -6.29 -7.95 3.55
C HIS A 55 -6.48 -7.40 2.14
N VAL A 56 -6.84 -8.27 1.19
CA VAL A 56 -6.99 -7.93 -0.22
C VAL A 56 -8.46 -7.97 -0.61
N GLU A 57 -8.97 -6.88 -1.12
CA GLU A 57 -10.34 -6.75 -1.61
C GLU A 57 -10.37 -6.17 -3.02
N ILE A 58 -11.34 -6.64 -3.83
CA ILE A 58 -11.62 -6.04 -5.14
C ILE A 58 -12.81 -5.11 -4.97
N LYS A 59 -12.63 -3.84 -5.31
CA LYS A 59 -13.64 -2.79 -5.16
C LYS A 59 -13.96 -2.11 -6.48
N ASN A 60 -15.21 -1.69 -6.63
CA ASN A 60 -15.59 -0.77 -7.68
C ASN A 60 -15.26 0.67 -7.28
N LYS A 61 -15.02 1.54 -8.25
CA LYS A 61 -14.71 2.95 -8.01
C LYS A 61 -15.70 3.63 -7.05
N GLY A 62 -16.99 3.40 -7.24
CA GLY A 62 -18.03 3.99 -6.40
C GLY A 62 -17.99 3.53 -4.94
N ASP A 63 -17.50 2.33 -4.66
CA ASP A 63 -17.36 1.81 -3.29
C ASP A 63 -16.13 2.44 -2.62
N VAL A 64 -15.02 2.57 -3.33
CA VAL A 64 -13.81 3.26 -2.86
C VAL A 64 -14.12 4.69 -2.47
N VAL A 65 -14.82 5.44 -3.34
CA VAL A 65 -15.18 6.84 -3.11
C VAL A 65 -16.02 7.04 -1.83
N LYS A 66 -16.86 6.07 -1.47
CA LYS A 66 -17.74 6.15 -0.28
C LYS A 66 -17.06 5.78 1.03
N GLU A 67 -15.98 5.03 0.97
CA GLU A 67 -15.33 4.43 2.15
C GLU A 67 -14.41 5.41 2.87
N TYR A 68 -13.83 6.34 2.13
CA TYR A 68 -12.87 7.30 2.68
C TYR A 68 -13.56 8.60 3.05
N GLY A 69 -13.25 9.08 4.27
CA GLY A 69 -13.80 10.32 4.82
C GLY A 69 -13.48 11.58 4.00
N GLU A 70 -13.77 12.73 4.57
CA GLU A 70 -13.70 14.00 3.85
C GLU A 70 -12.29 14.40 3.39
N LYS A 71 -11.24 14.06 4.17
CA LYS A 71 -9.84 14.39 3.83
C LYS A 71 -8.89 13.29 4.28
N ALA A 72 -7.87 13.05 3.46
CA ALA A 72 -6.75 12.19 3.77
C ALA A 72 -5.45 12.72 3.15
N VAL A 73 -4.34 12.34 3.71
CA VAL A 73 -3.05 12.52 3.07
C VAL A 73 -2.86 11.37 2.08
N ILE A 74 -2.77 11.71 0.81
CA ILE A 74 -2.70 10.77 -0.30
C ILE A 74 -1.31 10.81 -0.88
N THR A 75 -0.66 9.65 -0.94
CA THR A 75 0.63 9.50 -1.61
C THR A 75 0.45 8.70 -2.89
N ARG A 76 0.81 9.29 -4.01
CA ARG A 76 0.89 8.65 -5.32
C ARG A 76 2.29 8.11 -5.55
N VAL A 77 2.35 6.86 -6.00
CA VAL A 77 3.59 6.15 -6.33
C VAL A 77 3.52 5.66 -7.77
N ASP A 78 4.32 6.28 -8.65
CA ASP A 78 4.39 5.90 -10.06
C ASP A 78 5.49 4.86 -10.29
N TYR A 79 5.17 3.78 -11.00
CA TYR A 79 6.15 2.80 -11.45
C TYR A 79 6.78 3.28 -12.76
N VAL A 80 8.11 3.43 -12.78
CA VAL A 80 8.85 3.96 -13.93
C VAL A 80 9.68 2.90 -14.65
N LYS A 81 9.82 1.70 -14.05
CA LYS A 81 10.52 0.56 -14.63
C LYS A 81 9.91 -0.76 -14.18
N GLY A 82 9.85 -1.72 -15.08
CA GLY A 82 9.41 -3.09 -14.80
C GLY A 82 7.90 -3.28 -14.70
N LEU A 83 7.17 -2.24 -14.36
CA LEU A 83 5.71 -2.14 -14.29
C LEU A 83 5.27 -0.81 -14.89
N GLU A 84 4.00 -0.73 -15.28
CA GLU A 84 3.37 0.49 -15.79
C GLU A 84 2.17 0.87 -14.94
N GLY A 85 2.04 2.16 -14.63
CA GLY A 85 0.95 2.72 -13.84
C GLY A 85 1.41 3.22 -12.48
N TYR A 86 0.46 3.47 -11.61
CA TYR A 86 0.72 3.99 -10.27
C TYR A 86 -0.30 3.47 -9.26
N SER A 87 0.07 3.51 -7.99
CA SER A 87 -0.80 3.20 -6.86
C SER A 87 -0.99 4.43 -5.99
N LEU A 88 -2.03 4.41 -5.16
CA LEU A 88 -2.30 5.41 -4.14
C LEU A 88 -2.19 4.78 -2.77
N LEU A 89 -1.62 5.52 -1.83
CA LEU A 89 -1.60 5.17 -0.42
C LEU A 89 -2.36 6.25 0.35
N PHE A 90 -3.25 5.84 1.26
CA PHE A 90 -4.07 6.75 2.06
C PHE A 90 -3.62 6.70 3.52
N LEU A 91 -3.43 7.88 4.09
CA LEU A 91 -3.04 8.10 5.48
C LEU A 91 -4.00 9.09 6.14
N VAL A 92 -4.37 8.80 7.36
CA VAL A 92 -5.13 9.75 8.19
C VAL A 92 -4.22 10.87 8.68
N GLU A 93 -4.74 12.07 8.83
CA GLU A 93 -3.97 13.26 9.24
C GLU A 93 -3.22 13.05 10.56
N ASP A 94 -3.88 12.50 11.57
CA ASP A 94 -3.26 12.24 12.88
C ASP A 94 -2.03 11.32 12.77
N HIS A 95 -2.08 10.33 11.87
CA HIS A 95 -0.95 9.42 11.65
C HIS A 95 0.24 10.15 11.04
N VAL A 96 -0.03 11.06 10.12
CA VAL A 96 1.00 11.91 9.50
C VAL A 96 1.69 12.79 10.56
N LYS A 97 0.91 13.36 11.48
CA LYS A 97 1.43 14.17 12.57
C LYS A 97 2.30 13.35 13.54
N ILE A 98 1.85 12.16 13.94
CA ILE A 98 2.62 11.25 14.79
C ILE A 98 3.93 10.84 14.10
N MET A 99 3.88 10.42 12.85
CA MET A 99 5.06 10.04 12.08
C MET A 99 6.06 11.20 11.98
N THR A 100 5.56 12.40 11.69
CA THR A 100 6.41 13.60 11.60
C THR A 100 7.09 13.90 12.93
N ASP A 101 6.34 13.86 14.02
CA ASP A 101 6.86 14.13 15.37
C ASP A 101 7.96 13.12 15.76
N LEU A 102 7.76 11.83 15.48
CA LEU A 102 8.76 10.80 15.68
C LEU A 102 10.01 11.01 14.80
N MET A 103 9.85 11.37 13.53
CA MET A 103 10.96 11.66 12.62
C MET A 103 11.81 12.86 13.09
N MET A 104 11.19 13.81 13.78
CA MET A 104 11.87 14.96 14.37
C MET A 104 12.51 14.64 15.74
N GLY A 105 12.48 13.37 16.17
CA GLY A 105 13.12 12.90 17.39
C GLY A 105 12.32 13.13 18.67
N SER A 106 11.02 13.38 18.55
CA SER A 106 10.08 13.51 19.66
C SER A 106 9.41 12.18 19.98
N ASP A 107 8.40 12.17 20.84
CA ASP A 107 7.72 10.97 21.35
C ASP A 107 6.42 10.61 20.62
N GLY A 108 6.08 11.31 19.54
CA GLY A 108 4.87 11.11 18.73
C GLY A 108 3.70 11.99 19.15
N HIS A 109 3.79 12.70 20.28
CA HIS A 109 2.77 13.63 20.79
C HIS A 109 3.39 14.99 21.18
N GLY A 110 4.53 15.32 20.62
CA GLY A 110 5.22 16.56 20.87
C GLY A 110 4.73 17.74 20.02
N MET A 111 5.59 18.70 19.82
CA MET A 111 5.27 19.98 19.18
C MET A 111 4.72 19.83 17.75
N PHE A 112 5.22 18.86 16.98
CA PHE A 112 4.78 18.67 15.60
C PHE A 112 3.43 17.99 15.52
N TYR A 113 3.06 17.15 16.47
CA TYR A 113 1.74 16.56 16.56
C TYR A 113 0.65 17.60 16.89
N GLU A 114 0.95 18.57 17.77
CA GLU A 114 0.00 19.60 18.18
C GLU A 114 -0.26 20.68 17.11
N GLN A 115 0.61 20.78 16.10
CA GLN A 115 0.44 21.74 15.00
C GLN A 115 -0.61 21.26 13.99
N GLU A 116 -1.21 22.22 13.29
CA GLU A 116 -2.01 21.90 12.09
C GLU A 116 -1.12 21.30 11.00
N LEU A 117 -1.74 20.47 10.16
CA LEU A 117 -1.04 19.85 9.03
C LEU A 117 -0.42 20.95 8.13
N SER A 118 0.87 20.85 7.89
CA SER A 118 1.66 21.85 7.15
C SER A 118 2.56 21.20 6.11
N GLU A 119 3.21 22.01 5.30
CA GLU A 119 4.21 21.57 4.31
C GLU A 119 5.33 20.74 4.96
N LEU A 120 5.70 21.00 6.22
CA LEU A 120 6.66 20.19 6.94
C LEU A 120 6.18 18.76 7.13
N HIS A 121 4.92 18.58 7.52
CA HIS A 121 4.31 17.25 7.68
C HIS A 121 4.23 16.50 6.35
N LEU A 122 3.80 17.17 5.28
CA LEU A 122 3.73 16.57 3.94
C LEU A 122 5.12 16.19 3.44
N SER A 123 6.14 17.01 3.70
CA SER A 123 7.52 16.71 3.33
C SER A 123 8.08 15.52 4.11
N ALA A 124 7.84 15.45 5.42
CA ALA A 124 8.27 14.34 6.26
C ALA A 124 7.63 13.00 5.80
N VAL A 125 6.33 13.02 5.54
CA VAL A 125 5.64 11.83 5.01
C VAL A 125 6.10 11.47 3.61
N SER A 126 6.34 12.45 2.72
CA SER A 126 6.91 12.17 1.40
C SER A 126 8.25 11.45 1.49
N GLU A 127 9.13 11.86 2.42
CA GLU A 127 10.39 11.16 2.66
C GLU A 127 10.17 9.75 3.19
N SER A 128 9.27 9.57 4.17
CA SER A 128 8.91 8.24 4.69
C SER A 128 8.40 7.33 3.56
N MET A 129 7.50 7.84 2.74
CA MET A 129 6.95 7.09 1.61
C MET A 129 8.02 6.76 0.56
N ASN A 130 8.96 7.67 0.32
CA ASN A 130 10.07 7.41 -0.59
C ASN A 130 10.94 6.23 -0.11
N GLN A 131 11.28 6.19 1.16
CA GLN A 131 12.07 5.10 1.76
C GLN A 131 11.27 3.78 1.77
N MET A 132 10.02 3.83 2.23
CA MET A 132 9.14 2.66 2.30
C MET A 132 8.89 2.06 0.92
N MET A 133 8.47 2.87 -0.03
CA MET A 133 8.09 2.39 -1.37
C MET A 133 9.29 2.02 -2.22
N GLY A 134 10.44 2.66 -2.02
CA GLY A 134 11.71 2.24 -2.62
C GLY A 134 12.14 0.85 -2.15
N SER A 135 12.00 0.58 -0.85
CA SER A 135 12.25 -0.75 -0.26
C SER A 135 11.26 -1.80 -0.79
N ALA A 136 9.96 -1.44 -0.85
CA ALA A 136 8.91 -2.30 -1.42
C ALA A 136 9.16 -2.62 -2.90
N ALA A 137 9.55 -1.64 -3.72
CA ALA A 137 9.86 -1.82 -5.13
C ALA A 137 11.08 -2.75 -5.33
N THR A 138 12.10 -2.61 -4.48
CA THR A 138 13.26 -3.50 -4.49
C THR A 138 12.84 -4.94 -4.18
N ALA A 139 12.04 -5.16 -3.13
CA ALA A 139 11.52 -6.48 -2.79
C ALA A 139 10.68 -7.08 -3.91
N LEU A 140 9.79 -6.29 -4.52
CA LEU A 140 8.98 -6.69 -5.67
C LEU A 140 9.86 -7.10 -6.87
N GLY A 141 10.93 -6.34 -7.11
CA GLY A 141 11.92 -6.65 -8.14
C GLY A 141 12.60 -8.01 -7.93
N MET A 142 13.02 -8.30 -6.70
CA MET A 142 13.62 -9.60 -6.35
C MET A 142 12.61 -10.76 -6.53
N MET A 143 11.36 -10.58 -6.09
CA MET A 143 10.32 -11.60 -6.20
C MET A 143 9.95 -11.92 -7.66
N THR A 144 9.97 -10.92 -8.52
CA THR A 144 9.59 -11.05 -9.94
C THR A 144 10.79 -11.28 -10.87
N ASN A 145 12.02 -11.27 -10.32
CA ASN A 145 13.27 -11.30 -11.07
C ASN A 145 13.33 -10.23 -12.16
N ARG A 146 12.90 -9.02 -11.84
CA ARG A 146 12.88 -7.86 -12.72
C ARG A 146 13.42 -6.63 -12.02
N LEU A 147 13.92 -5.68 -12.78
CA LEU A 147 14.20 -4.36 -12.22
C LEU A 147 12.88 -3.59 -12.12
N VAL A 148 12.40 -3.39 -10.89
CA VAL A 148 11.24 -2.55 -10.58
C VAL A 148 11.75 -1.27 -9.95
N ASP A 149 11.33 -0.14 -10.48
CA ASP A 149 11.72 1.19 -10.00
C ASP A 149 10.52 2.13 -9.97
N ILE A 150 10.55 3.09 -9.06
CA ILE A 150 9.49 4.07 -8.84
C ILE A 150 10.04 5.50 -8.97
N SER A 151 9.18 6.45 -9.33
CA SER A 151 9.49 7.87 -9.18
C SER A 151 9.45 8.28 -7.71
N THR A 152 9.95 9.46 -7.39
CA THR A 152 9.73 10.06 -6.07
C THR A 152 8.23 10.18 -5.79
N PRO A 153 7.72 9.59 -4.69
CA PRO A 153 6.31 9.66 -4.34
C PRO A 153 5.83 11.11 -4.18
N ALA A 154 4.63 11.38 -4.65
CA ALA A 154 4.00 12.70 -4.52
C ALA A 154 2.89 12.65 -3.48
N THR A 155 3.00 13.48 -2.44
CA THR A 155 2.07 13.50 -1.31
C THR A 155 1.25 14.80 -1.30
N THR A 156 -0.06 14.67 -1.08
CA THR A 156 -0.99 15.79 -1.01
C THR A 156 -2.10 15.54 0.01
N LEU A 157 -2.67 16.60 0.55
CA LEU A 157 -3.91 16.55 1.34
C LEU A 157 -5.09 16.76 0.39
N ASN A 158 -5.98 15.78 0.27
CA ASN A 158 -7.12 15.87 -0.63
C ASN A 158 -8.29 15.01 -0.14
N GLU A 159 -9.44 15.17 -0.78
CA GLU A 159 -10.58 14.27 -0.64
C GLU A 159 -10.34 13.00 -1.46
N PRO A 160 -10.24 11.81 -0.82
CA PRO A 160 -9.88 10.57 -1.53
C PRO A 160 -10.80 10.25 -2.70
N GLY A 161 -12.11 10.46 -2.54
CA GLY A 161 -13.07 10.18 -3.59
C GLY A 161 -12.85 10.99 -4.86
N ASN A 162 -12.66 12.29 -4.73
CA ASN A 162 -12.37 13.17 -5.85
C ASN A 162 -11.03 12.83 -6.48
N TYR A 163 -10.01 12.63 -5.64
CA TYR A 163 -8.66 12.30 -6.11
C TYR A 163 -8.62 10.99 -6.91
N VAL A 164 -9.30 9.93 -6.44
CA VAL A 164 -9.42 8.65 -7.15
C VAL A 164 -10.16 8.83 -8.47
N HIS A 165 -11.23 9.63 -8.50
CA HIS A 165 -11.99 9.88 -9.72
C HIS A 165 -11.14 10.58 -10.79
N GLU A 166 -10.37 11.59 -10.41
CA GLU A 166 -9.50 12.36 -11.30
C GLU A 166 -8.24 11.56 -11.72
N SER A 167 -7.64 10.84 -10.78
CA SER A 167 -6.42 10.07 -11.02
C SER A 167 -6.65 8.86 -11.92
N PHE A 168 -7.82 8.22 -11.82
CA PHE A 168 -8.14 7.00 -12.55
C PHE A 168 -9.41 7.13 -13.41
N PRO A 169 -9.43 8.03 -14.40
CA PRO A 169 -10.65 8.30 -15.18
C PRO A 169 -11.15 7.07 -15.97
N GLN A 170 -10.24 6.16 -16.36
CA GLN A 170 -10.53 4.99 -17.17
C GLN A 170 -10.71 3.70 -16.35
N ASP A 171 -10.42 3.73 -15.05
CA ASP A 171 -10.47 2.54 -14.20
C ASP A 171 -11.75 2.53 -13.38
N ASP A 172 -12.51 1.44 -13.52
CA ASP A 172 -13.76 1.24 -12.78
C ASP A 172 -13.58 0.28 -11.59
N ARG A 173 -12.47 -0.46 -11.55
CA ARG A 173 -12.17 -1.46 -10.53
C ARG A 173 -10.75 -1.31 -10.00
N PHE A 174 -10.63 -1.61 -8.70
CA PHE A 174 -9.38 -1.51 -7.95
C PHE A 174 -9.16 -2.75 -7.11
N VAL A 175 -7.90 -3.03 -6.83
CA VAL A 175 -7.49 -3.93 -5.76
C VAL A 175 -7.06 -3.07 -4.59
N GLN A 176 -7.79 -3.18 -3.49
CA GLN A 176 -7.50 -2.51 -2.22
C GLN A 176 -6.74 -3.49 -1.33
N ILE A 177 -5.61 -3.04 -0.82
CA ILE A 177 -4.82 -3.76 0.18
C ILE A 177 -4.87 -2.94 1.45
N SER A 178 -5.48 -3.47 2.49
CA SER A 178 -5.55 -2.87 3.82
C SER A 178 -4.73 -3.69 4.81
N PHE A 179 -4.04 -3.02 5.72
CA PHE A 179 -3.22 -3.62 6.76
C PHE A 179 -3.13 -2.68 7.97
N ASP A 180 -3.11 -3.27 9.15
CA ASP A 180 -2.90 -2.49 10.37
C ASP A 180 -1.41 -2.25 10.56
N VAL A 181 -1.08 -1.00 10.89
CA VAL A 181 0.27 -0.57 11.26
C VAL A 181 0.25 -0.20 12.72
N LYS A 182 1.14 -0.82 13.48
CA LYS A 182 1.33 -0.54 14.90
C LYS A 182 2.70 0.06 15.13
N MET A 183 2.75 1.27 15.70
CA MET A 183 3.98 1.98 16.05
C MET A 183 4.12 2.00 17.58
N GLY A 184 4.81 1.00 18.14
CA GLY A 184 4.94 0.85 19.58
C GLY A 184 3.61 0.83 20.30
N SER A 185 3.44 1.69 21.32
CA SER A 185 2.19 1.95 22.04
C SER A 185 1.44 3.20 21.54
N LEU A 186 2.01 3.94 20.59
CA LEU A 186 1.52 5.25 20.17
C LEU A 186 0.38 5.18 19.17
N LEU A 187 0.46 4.26 18.24
CA LEU A 187 -0.46 4.20 17.13
C LEU A 187 -0.80 2.76 16.75
N ASN A 188 -2.07 2.50 16.55
CA ASN A 188 -2.56 1.31 15.86
C ASN A 188 -3.59 1.77 14.82
N THR A 189 -3.25 1.65 13.55
CA THR A 189 -4.03 2.24 12.46
C THR A 189 -4.06 1.35 11.24
N ALA A 190 -5.13 1.47 10.47
CA ALA A 190 -5.20 0.87 9.14
C ALA A 190 -4.54 1.80 8.11
N MET A 191 -3.65 1.24 7.30
CA MET A 191 -3.16 1.85 6.07
C MET A 191 -3.80 1.15 4.88
N ILE A 192 -4.08 1.92 3.84
CA ILE A 192 -4.76 1.42 2.67
C ILE A 192 -3.97 1.79 1.42
N GLN A 193 -3.67 0.77 0.63
CA GLN A 193 -3.05 0.93 -0.67
C GLN A 193 -4.03 0.51 -1.76
N LEU A 194 -4.19 1.37 -2.75
CA LEU A 194 -5.11 1.18 -3.87
C LEU A 194 -4.34 1.02 -5.18
N TYR A 195 -4.56 -0.09 -5.86
CA TYR A 195 -4.02 -0.39 -7.17
C TYR A 195 -5.12 -0.40 -8.22
N PRO A 196 -4.93 0.23 -9.40
CA PRO A 196 -5.75 -0.08 -10.56
C PRO A 196 -5.73 -1.58 -10.85
N PHE A 197 -6.87 -2.12 -11.23
CA PHE A 197 -7.04 -3.57 -11.46
C PHE A 197 -5.98 -4.15 -12.41
N ARG A 198 -5.64 -3.41 -13.47
CA ARG A 198 -4.63 -3.84 -14.46
C ARG A 198 -3.23 -3.95 -13.86
N LEU A 199 -2.84 -3.00 -13.03
CA LEU A 199 -1.53 -3.03 -12.37
C LEU A 199 -1.43 -4.18 -11.37
N ALA A 200 -2.45 -4.37 -10.54
CA ALA A 200 -2.51 -5.49 -9.60
C ALA A 200 -2.44 -6.84 -10.32
N LYS A 201 -3.15 -6.98 -11.45
CA LYS A 201 -3.11 -8.20 -12.26
C LYS A 201 -1.72 -8.44 -12.85
N ALA A 202 -1.07 -7.41 -13.38
CA ALA A 202 0.30 -7.52 -13.90
C ALA A 202 1.29 -7.99 -12.82
N ILE A 203 1.16 -7.46 -11.58
CA ILE A 203 1.98 -7.88 -10.44
C ILE A 203 1.72 -9.36 -10.10
N ALA A 204 0.45 -9.79 -10.00
CA ALA A 204 0.08 -11.16 -9.70
C ALA A 204 0.63 -12.14 -10.75
N ASP A 205 0.42 -11.84 -12.03
CA ASP A 205 0.86 -12.67 -13.16
C ASP A 205 2.39 -12.86 -13.15
N LEU A 206 3.15 -11.77 -12.93
CA LEU A 206 4.60 -11.83 -12.85
C LEU A 206 5.08 -12.71 -11.69
N PHE A 207 4.45 -12.58 -10.54
CA PHE A 207 4.80 -13.38 -9.37
C PHE A 207 4.47 -14.86 -9.56
N ILE A 208 3.30 -15.19 -10.11
CA ILE A 208 2.86 -16.56 -10.37
C ILE A 208 3.83 -17.25 -11.36
N VAL A 209 4.15 -16.59 -12.47
CA VAL A 209 5.09 -17.12 -13.48
C VAL A 209 6.45 -17.42 -12.84
N ARG A 210 6.97 -16.52 -12.01
CA ARG A 210 8.26 -16.72 -11.35
C ARG A 210 8.23 -17.86 -10.33
N LYS A 211 7.17 -17.97 -9.54
CA LYS A 211 6.99 -19.04 -8.56
C LYS A 211 6.97 -20.41 -9.24
N GLN A 212 6.23 -20.57 -10.33
CA GLN A 212 6.21 -21.81 -11.11
C GLN A 212 7.56 -22.18 -11.72
N ALA A 213 8.31 -21.18 -12.23
CA ALA A 213 9.64 -21.40 -12.75
C ALA A 213 10.62 -21.90 -11.67
N SER A 214 10.59 -21.30 -10.48
CA SER A 214 11.47 -21.72 -9.37
C SER A 214 11.15 -23.12 -8.83
N GLU A 215 9.89 -23.52 -8.81
CA GLU A 215 9.46 -24.87 -8.45
C GLU A 215 9.99 -25.93 -9.45
N THR A 216 10.03 -25.57 -10.74
CA THR A 216 10.54 -26.45 -11.79
C THR A 216 12.08 -26.57 -11.73
N GLU A 217 12.80 -25.49 -11.44
CA GLU A 217 14.26 -25.48 -11.28
C GLU A 217 14.75 -26.25 -10.05
N GLY A 218 13.94 -26.32 -8.98
CA GLY A 218 14.25 -27.04 -7.75
C GLY A 218 14.01 -28.57 -7.80
N MET A 219 13.48 -29.08 -8.91
CA MET A 219 13.21 -30.51 -9.11
C MET A 219 14.33 -31.27 -9.85
N PHE A 220 15.44 -30.60 -10.16
CA PHE A 220 16.63 -31.17 -10.78
C PHE A 220 17.87 -30.90 -9.86
#